data_1cc0b8956537d484c797659ad8777f42
#
_entry.id   1cc0b8956537d484c797659ad8777f42
#
_cell.length_a   1.000
_cell.length_b   1.000
_cell.length_c   1.000
_cell.angle_alpha   90.00
_cell.angle_beta   90.00
_cell.angle_gamma   90.00
#
_symmetry.space_group_name_H-M   'P 1'
#
loop_
_entity.id
_entity.type
_entity.pdbx_description
1 polymer ?
#
loop_
_entity_poly.entity_id
_entity_poly.type
_entity_poly.pdbx_seq_one_letter_code
_entity_poly.pdbx_strand_id
1 'polypeptide(L)'
;MFSGKTSSLWKEVNRFKIAKYNVVVFKPRMDSRYSKEKVVTHDKNEIEAINVDNIDDIVEYTKTHDVNVIAIDEMQFINSKADHFVKQINYLLEKGFTIIAAGLDMDYKAKPFQLVKELLPICDYVEKHHAVCAVCGNDAWVSYRISDDKNRIQLGANEAYMPLCRKHYIEKMNEKRFTELQTTYLDKNRAKKNTI
;
A
#
# COMPACT_ATOMS: atom_id res chain seq x y z
N MET A 1 -2.44 -6.88 -0.07
CA MET A 1 -1.44 -7.48 -0.97
C MET A 1 -2.14 -8.57 -1.78
N PHE A 2 -1.57 -9.05 -2.88
CA PHE A 2 -2.07 -10.17 -3.72
C PHE A 2 -3.46 -9.97 -4.37
N SER A 3 -3.94 -8.73 -4.48
CA SER A 3 -5.28 -8.41 -5.02
C SER A 3 -5.29 -7.89 -6.46
N GLY A 4 -4.17 -7.90 -7.16
CA GLY A 4 -4.09 -7.41 -8.54
C GLY A 4 -4.07 -5.89 -8.71
N LYS A 5 -3.85 -5.13 -7.63
CA LYS A 5 -3.83 -3.66 -7.61
C LYS A 5 -2.92 -3.04 -8.68
N THR A 6 -1.67 -3.50 -8.74
CA THR A 6 -0.69 -3.02 -9.73
C THR A 6 -1.08 -3.39 -11.16
N SER A 7 -1.69 -4.56 -11.37
CA SER A 7 -2.22 -4.97 -12.68
C SER A 7 -3.38 -4.07 -13.11
N SER A 8 -4.25 -3.67 -12.19
CA SER A 8 -5.34 -2.72 -12.48
C SER A 8 -4.78 -1.34 -12.80
N LEU A 9 -3.81 -0.84 -12.04
CA LEU A 9 -3.12 0.42 -12.35
C LEU A 9 -2.49 0.37 -13.76
N TRP A 10 -1.80 -0.72 -14.09
CA TRP A 10 -1.20 -0.92 -15.41
C TRP A 10 -2.24 -0.89 -16.53
N LYS A 11 -3.38 -1.54 -16.34
CA LYS A 11 -4.49 -1.53 -17.31
C LYS A 11 -4.99 -0.11 -17.58
N GLU A 12 -5.18 0.69 -16.54
CA GLU A 12 -5.61 2.08 -16.67
C GLU A 12 -4.55 2.96 -17.34
N VAL A 13 -3.29 2.85 -16.93
CA VAL A 13 -2.16 3.54 -17.58
C VAL A 13 -2.11 3.22 -19.08
N ASN A 14 -2.25 1.95 -19.44
CA ASN A 14 -2.23 1.52 -20.82
C ASN A 14 -3.43 2.08 -21.62
N ARG A 15 -4.61 2.11 -21.03
CA ARG A 15 -5.81 2.70 -21.65
C ARG A 15 -5.57 4.15 -22.07
N PHE A 16 -4.96 4.96 -21.19
CA PHE A 16 -4.62 6.35 -21.50
C PHE A 16 -3.48 6.46 -22.53
N LYS A 17 -2.45 5.62 -22.45
CA LYS A 17 -1.37 5.59 -23.47
C LYS A 17 -1.89 5.25 -24.86
N ILE A 18 -2.81 4.29 -25.00
CA ILE A 18 -3.47 3.97 -26.28
C ILE A 18 -4.24 5.17 -26.79
N ALA A 19 -4.88 5.94 -25.92
CA ALA A 19 -5.57 7.17 -26.28
C ALA A 19 -4.63 8.38 -26.55
N LYS A 20 -3.30 8.15 -26.58
CA LYS A 20 -2.26 9.16 -26.87
C LYS A 20 -2.11 10.24 -25.80
N TYR A 21 -2.50 9.97 -24.56
CA TYR A 21 -2.17 10.83 -23.43
C TYR A 21 -0.73 10.62 -22.96
N ASN A 22 -0.09 11.69 -22.52
CA ASN A 22 1.21 11.63 -21.87
C ASN A 22 1.02 11.18 -20.40
N VAL A 23 1.30 9.90 -20.15
CA VAL A 23 1.14 9.26 -18.85
C VAL A 23 2.48 9.09 -18.19
N VAL A 24 2.62 9.57 -16.96
CA VAL A 24 3.80 9.36 -16.12
C VAL A 24 3.40 8.56 -14.88
N VAL A 25 4.22 7.57 -14.52
CA VAL A 25 4.01 6.72 -13.35
C VAL A 25 5.03 7.07 -12.28
N PHE A 26 4.57 7.28 -11.06
CA PHE A 26 5.38 7.54 -9.88
C PHE A 26 5.25 6.42 -8.87
N LYS A 27 6.32 6.18 -8.11
CA LYS A 27 6.30 5.29 -6.95
C LYS A 27 7.19 5.84 -5.84
N PRO A 28 6.88 5.55 -4.56
CA PRO A 28 7.74 5.92 -3.44
C PRO A 28 9.12 5.26 -3.56
N ARG A 29 10.17 6.02 -3.31
CA ARG A 29 11.57 5.52 -3.32
C ARG A 29 11.79 4.35 -2.36
N MET A 30 11.00 4.28 -1.29
CA MET A 30 11.07 3.20 -0.30
C MET A 30 10.61 1.84 -0.85
N ASP A 31 9.88 1.81 -1.98
CA ASP A 31 9.44 0.56 -2.60
C ASP A 31 10.48 0.01 -3.59
N SER A 32 11.56 -0.56 -3.06
CA SER A 32 12.66 -1.15 -3.84
C SER A 32 12.49 -2.65 -4.14
N ARG A 33 11.29 -3.22 -3.92
CA ARG A 33 11.04 -4.69 -3.97
C ARG A 33 11.32 -5.34 -5.32
N TYR A 34 11.14 -4.62 -6.42
CA TYR A 34 11.24 -5.22 -7.77
C TYR A 34 12.29 -4.57 -8.65
N SER A 35 12.39 -3.24 -8.66
CA SER A 35 13.35 -2.48 -9.45
C SER A 35 13.38 -1.03 -8.98
N LYS A 36 14.54 -0.40 -9.07
CA LYS A 36 14.66 1.03 -8.74
C LYS A 36 13.87 1.93 -9.70
N GLU A 37 13.58 1.48 -10.93
CA GLU A 37 13.05 2.32 -12.01
C GLU A 37 11.78 1.75 -12.68
N LYS A 38 11.23 0.64 -12.17
CA LYS A 38 10.09 -0.03 -12.80
C LYS A 38 9.03 -0.45 -11.80
N VAL A 39 7.77 -0.34 -12.19
CA VAL A 39 6.66 -1.03 -11.55
C VAL A 39 6.47 -2.35 -12.27
N VAL A 40 6.57 -3.45 -11.55
CA VAL A 40 6.45 -4.80 -12.11
C VAL A 40 5.14 -5.41 -11.64
N THR A 41 4.29 -5.83 -12.57
CA THR A 41 3.09 -6.62 -12.26
C THR A 41 3.48 -8.07 -11.98
N HIS A 42 2.59 -8.86 -11.35
CA HIS A 42 2.79 -10.30 -11.18
C HIS A 42 2.99 -11.04 -12.51
N ASP A 43 2.44 -10.52 -13.60
CA ASP A 43 2.57 -11.08 -14.96
C ASP A 43 3.84 -10.58 -15.69
N LYS A 44 4.81 -9.99 -14.96
CA LYS A 44 6.07 -9.46 -15.49
C LYS A 44 5.92 -8.29 -16.49
N ASN A 45 4.77 -7.65 -16.57
CA ASN A 45 4.64 -6.42 -17.33
C ASN A 45 5.36 -5.30 -16.55
N GLU A 46 6.27 -4.61 -17.22
CA GLU A 46 7.07 -3.55 -16.64
C GLU A 46 6.57 -2.19 -17.11
N ILE A 47 6.40 -1.27 -16.18
CA ILE A 47 6.17 0.14 -16.48
C ILE A 47 7.33 0.93 -15.90
N GLU A 48 7.96 1.76 -16.70
CA GLU A 48 8.90 2.74 -16.20
C GLU A 48 8.21 3.65 -15.20
N ALA A 49 8.81 3.81 -14.04
CA ALA A 49 8.28 4.63 -12.97
C ALA A 49 9.37 5.50 -12.35
N ILE A 50 8.99 6.72 -12.06
CA ILE A 50 9.86 7.70 -11.42
C ILE A 50 9.75 7.55 -9.91
N ASN A 51 10.90 7.40 -9.25
CA ASN A 51 10.96 7.34 -7.81
C ASN A 51 10.81 8.74 -7.21
N VAL A 52 9.90 8.90 -6.26
CA VAL A 52 9.65 10.14 -5.55
C VAL A 52 9.72 9.93 -4.04
N ASP A 53 10.11 10.95 -3.31
CA ASP A 53 10.12 10.93 -1.85
C ASP A 53 8.80 11.44 -1.29
N ASN A 54 8.24 12.48 -1.89
CA ASN A 54 7.03 13.16 -1.42
C ASN A 54 6.15 13.63 -2.59
N ILE A 55 5.00 14.24 -2.26
CA ILE A 55 4.04 14.71 -3.28
C ILE A 55 4.56 15.94 -4.04
N ASP A 56 5.43 16.76 -3.44
CA ASP A 56 5.95 17.96 -4.07
C ASP A 56 6.88 17.61 -5.24
N ASP A 57 7.57 16.46 -5.19
CA ASP A 57 8.38 15.95 -6.30
C ASP A 57 7.50 15.72 -7.55
N ILE A 58 6.29 15.19 -7.35
CA ILE A 58 5.31 14.96 -8.42
C ILE A 58 4.86 16.32 -9.01
N VAL A 59 4.50 17.25 -8.14
CA VAL A 59 4.08 18.61 -8.55
C VAL A 59 5.18 19.31 -9.33
N GLU A 60 6.42 19.24 -8.87
CA GLU A 60 7.55 19.86 -9.55
C GLU A 60 7.82 19.24 -10.92
N TYR A 61 7.73 17.91 -11.02
CA TYR A 61 7.86 17.22 -12.28
C TYR A 61 6.85 17.70 -13.33
N THR A 62 5.58 17.93 -12.94
CA THR A 62 4.54 18.41 -13.86
C THR A 62 4.73 19.83 -14.36
N LYS A 63 5.54 20.65 -13.70
CA LYS A 63 5.86 22.01 -14.17
C LYS A 63 6.84 22.04 -15.34
N THR A 64 7.64 21.01 -15.48
CA THR A 64 8.77 20.95 -16.41
C THR A 64 8.59 19.92 -17.54
N HIS A 65 7.57 19.08 -17.43
CA HIS A 65 7.30 18.02 -18.40
C HIS A 65 5.86 18.08 -18.90
N ASP A 66 5.65 17.71 -20.15
CA ASP A 66 4.33 17.59 -20.75
C ASP A 66 3.64 16.31 -20.23
N VAL A 67 2.72 16.46 -19.30
CA VAL A 67 2.00 15.37 -18.62
C VAL A 67 0.50 15.65 -18.72
N ASN A 68 -0.30 14.61 -18.98
CA ASN A 68 -1.76 14.70 -18.90
C ASN A 68 -2.31 13.83 -17.78
N VAL A 69 -1.66 12.67 -17.53
CA VAL A 69 -2.11 11.67 -16.57
C VAL A 69 -0.98 11.32 -15.62
N ILE A 70 -1.26 11.42 -14.35
CA ILE A 70 -0.36 11.09 -13.24
C ILE A 70 -0.84 9.78 -12.61
N ALA A 71 -0.03 8.74 -12.70
CA ALA A 71 -0.29 7.47 -12.04
C ALA A 71 0.64 7.31 -10.83
N ILE A 72 0.12 6.89 -9.69
CA ILE A 72 0.89 6.72 -8.45
C ILE A 72 0.69 5.30 -7.94
N ASP A 73 1.74 4.48 -7.90
CA ASP A 73 1.68 3.17 -7.26
C ASP A 73 2.17 3.24 -5.81
N GLU A 74 1.67 2.35 -4.96
CA GLU A 74 1.99 2.25 -3.54
C GLU A 74 1.94 3.61 -2.80
N MET A 75 0.93 4.43 -3.14
CA MET A 75 0.77 5.81 -2.67
C MET A 75 0.82 5.96 -1.15
N GLN A 76 0.45 4.93 -0.38
CA GLN A 76 0.46 4.95 1.08
C GLN A 76 1.86 5.13 1.69
N PHE A 77 2.92 4.94 0.89
CA PHE A 77 4.31 5.09 1.31
C PHE A 77 4.93 6.43 0.90
N ILE A 78 4.22 7.31 0.24
CA ILE A 78 4.69 8.67 -0.03
C ILE A 78 4.88 9.42 1.28
N ASN A 79 6.06 10.00 1.48
CA ASN A 79 6.40 10.72 2.70
C ASN A 79 5.78 12.14 2.68
N SER A 80 4.51 12.24 2.99
CA SER A 80 3.79 13.52 3.09
C SER A 80 2.81 13.53 4.24
N LYS A 81 2.57 14.69 4.83
CA LYS A 81 1.43 14.89 5.73
C LYS A 81 0.14 14.78 4.93
N ALA A 82 -0.88 14.16 5.48
CA ALA A 82 -2.11 13.88 4.74
C ALA A 82 -2.81 15.14 4.20
N ASP A 83 -2.93 16.18 5.02
CA ASP A 83 -3.54 17.44 4.59
C ASP A 83 -2.77 18.11 3.44
N HIS A 84 -1.43 18.07 3.51
CA HIS A 84 -0.59 18.58 2.43
C HIS A 84 -0.72 17.74 1.17
N PHE A 85 -0.74 16.41 1.31
CA PHE A 85 -0.94 15.48 0.19
C PHE A 85 -2.26 15.76 -0.54
N VAL A 86 -3.38 15.84 0.20
CA VAL A 86 -4.70 16.13 -0.35
C VAL A 86 -4.74 17.51 -1.02
N LYS A 87 -4.11 18.52 -0.40
CA LYS A 87 -4.01 19.86 -1.00
C LYS A 87 -3.29 19.84 -2.35
N GLN A 88 -2.19 19.11 -2.46
CA GLN A 88 -1.45 19.00 -3.72
C GLN A 88 -2.20 18.18 -4.77
N ILE A 89 -2.90 17.13 -4.37
CA ILE A 89 -3.78 16.38 -5.29
C ILE A 89 -4.88 17.29 -5.85
N ASN A 90 -5.57 18.05 -5.01
CA ASN A 90 -6.59 19.00 -5.47
C ASN A 90 -5.99 20.06 -6.40
N TYR A 91 -4.81 20.61 -6.08
CA TYR A 91 -4.09 21.53 -6.96
C TYR A 91 -3.84 20.92 -8.35
N LEU A 92 -3.38 19.69 -8.41
CA LEU A 92 -3.16 18.98 -9.69
C LEU A 92 -4.47 18.76 -10.47
N LEU A 93 -5.55 18.38 -9.78
CA LEU A 93 -6.88 18.24 -10.38
C LEU A 93 -7.40 19.56 -10.95
N GLU A 94 -7.25 20.68 -10.21
CA GLU A 94 -7.60 22.04 -10.67
C GLU A 94 -6.78 22.47 -11.90
N LYS A 95 -5.56 21.94 -12.08
CA LYS A 95 -4.74 22.16 -13.27
C LYS A 95 -5.14 21.28 -14.46
N GLY A 96 -6.14 20.41 -14.30
CA GLY A 96 -6.66 19.54 -15.35
C GLY A 96 -5.94 18.21 -15.52
N PHE A 97 -5.06 17.82 -14.57
CA PHE A 97 -4.45 16.51 -14.62
C PHE A 97 -5.47 15.42 -14.24
N THR A 98 -5.40 14.28 -14.90
CA THR A 98 -6.06 13.05 -14.44
C THR A 98 -5.12 12.32 -13.49
N ILE A 99 -5.63 11.89 -12.33
CA ILE A 99 -4.83 11.19 -11.32
C ILE A 99 -5.37 9.78 -11.12
N ILE A 100 -4.47 8.78 -11.19
CA ILE A 100 -4.78 7.38 -10.94
C ILE A 100 -3.86 6.94 -9.79
N ALA A 101 -4.43 6.59 -8.64
CA ALA A 101 -3.65 6.18 -7.49
C ALA A 101 -3.97 4.75 -7.07
N ALA A 102 -2.94 3.95 -6.84
CA ALA A 102 -3.04 2.61 -6.29
C ALA A 102 -2.33 2.54 -4.94
N GLY A 103 -2.94 1.86 -3.99
CA GLY A 103 -2.38 1.76 -2.65
C GLY A 103 -3.08 0.73 -1.77
N LEU A 104 -2.49 0.45 -0.61
CA LEU A 104 -3.11 -0.34 0.45
C LEU A 104 -3.97 0.58 1.32
N ASP A 105 -5.20 0.17 1.57
CA ASP A 105 -6.13 0.90 2.43
C ASP A 105 -5.77 0.75 3.93
N MET A 106 -5.25 -0.43 4.33
CA MET A 106 -4.96 -0.77 5.72
C MET A 106 -3.59 -1.44 5.87
N ASP A 107 -2.98 -1.25 7.04
CA ASP A 107 -1.81 -2.00 7.48
C ASP A 107 -2.21 -3.39 8.05
N TYR A 108 -1.22 -4.18 8.46
CA TYR A 108 -1.42 -5.54 9.00
C TYR A 108 -2.21 -5.59 10.31
N LYS A 109 -2.39 -4.46 11.00
CA LYS A 109 -3.22 -4.31 12.20
C LYS A 109 -4.64 -3.87 11.86
N ALA A 110 -5.02 -3.90 10.59
CA ALA A 110 -6.27 -3.38 10.07
C ALA A 110 -6.51 -1.90 10.39
N LYS A 111 -5.43 -1.12 10.52
CA LYS A 111 -5.50 0.34 10.69
C LYS A 111 -5.33 1.03 9.34
N PRO A 112 -6.15 2.03 9.00
CA PRO A 112 -6.05 2.71 7.73
C PRO A 112 -4.71 3.43 7.57
N PHE A 113 -4.18 3.44 6.35
CA PHE A 113 -3.14 4.36 5.96
C PHE A 113 -3.70 5.77 5.81
N GLN A 114 -3.07 6.75 6.44
CA GLN A 114 -3.63 8.09 6.55
C GLN A 114 -3.83 8.76 5.19
N LEU A 115 -2.85 8.66 4.28
CA LEU A 115 -2.98 9.25 2.94
C LEU A 115 -4.18 8.67 2.18
N VAL A 116 -4.36 7.35 2.24
CA VAL A 116 -5.48 6.68 1.56
C VAL A 116 -6.82 7.06 2.20
N LYS A 117 -6.87 7.11 3.54
CA LYS A 117 -8.07 7.51 4.28
C LYS A 117 -8.56 8.91 3.86
N GLU A 118 -7.66 9.87 3.75
CA GLU A 118 -8.01 11.25 3.40
C GLU A 118 -8.26 11.44 1.89
N LEU A 119 -7.67 10.60 1.04
CA LEU A 119 -7.87 10.68 -0.41
C LEU A 119 -9.21 10.08 -0.86
N LEU A 120 -9.65 8.98 -0.24
CA LEU A 120 -10.86 8.26 -0.65
C LEU A 120 -12.11 9.13 -0.82
N PRO A 121 -12.41 10.11 0.07
CA PRO A 121 -13.60 10.95 -0.06
C PRO A 121 -13.60 11.90 -1.26
N ILE A 122 -12.43 12.22 -1.82
CA ILE A 122 -12.29 13.14 -2.95
C ILE A 122 -12.08 12.43 -4.29
N CYS A 123 -12.05 11.09 -4.29
CA CYS A 123 -11.97 10.32 -5.53
C CYS A 123 -13.33 10.27 -6.24
N ASP A 124 -13.34 10.52 -7.55
CA ASP A 124 -14.52 10.32 -8.39
C ASP A 124 -14.87 8.84 -8.56
N TYR A 125 -13.84 7.97 -8.60
CA TYR A 125 -13.98 6.52 -8.75
C TYR A 125 -13.09 5.79 -7.76
N VAL A 126 -13.64 4.79 -7.09
CA VAL A 126 -12.91 3.92 -6.17
C VAL A 126 -13.17 2.47 -6.53
N GLU A 127 -12.12 1.74 -6.84
CA GLU A 127 -12.16 0.29 -7.03
C GLU A 127 -11.43 -0.41 -5.89
N LYS A 128 -12.13 -1.30 -5.19
CA LYS A 128 -11.55 -2.05 -4.07
C LYS A 128 -11.28 -3.50 -4.50
N HIS A 129 -10.00 -3.84 -4.60
CA HIS A 129 -9.55 -5.18 -4.95
C HIS A 129 -9.40 -6.06 -3.72
N HIS A 130 -9.93 -7.28 -3.80
CA HIS A 130 -9.76 -8.31 -2.78
C HIS A 130 -8.78 -9.39 -3.28
N ALA A 131 -7.91 -9.84 -2.39
CA ALA A 131 -7.19 -11.08 -2.57
C ALA A 131 -8.08 -12.26 -2.12
N VAL A 132 -7.59 -13.49 -2.29
CA VAL A 132 -8.28 -14.69 -1.81
C VAL A 132 -7.71 -15.05 -0.45
N CYS A 133 -8.57 -15.34 0.52
CA CYS A 133 -8.18 -15.77 1.86
C CYS A 133 -7.44 -17.11 1.79
N ALA A 134 -6.21 -17.13 2.31
CA ALA A 134 -5.34 -18.32 2.28
C ALA A 134 -5.88 -19.52 3.10
N VAL A 135 -6.92 -19.31 3.92
CA VAL A 135 -7.49 -20.37 4.76
C VAL A 135 -8.80 -20.94 4.18
N CYS A 136 -9.70 -20.11 3.65
CA CYS A 136 -11.03 -20.56 3.24
C CYS A 136 -11.43 -20.22 1.81
N GLY A 137 -10.60 -19.55 1.04
CA GLY A 137 -10.90 -19.20 -0.35
C GLY A 137 -11.89 -18.03 -0.54
N ASN A 138 -12.46 -17.47 0.50
CA ASN A 138 -13.32 -16.28 0.42
C ASN A 138 -12.48 -15.01 0.19
N ASP A 139 -13.13 -13.89 -0.11
CA ASP A 139 -12.47 -12.60 -0.24
C ASP A 139 -11.68 -12.25 1.01
N ALA A 140 -10.40 -11.96 0.81
CA ALA A 140 -9.53 -11.49 1.88
C ALA A 140 -9.80 -10.02 2.18
N TRP A 141 -9.80 -9.69 3.46
CA TRP A 141 -10.04 -8.34 3.96
C TRP A 141 -8.76 -7.57 4.25
N VAL A 142 -7.72 -8.28 4.75
CA VAL A 142 -6.48 -7.66 5.24
C VAL A 142 -5.27 -8.53 4.94
N SER A 143 -4.10 -7.91 4.86
CA SER A 143 -2.80 -8.60 4.79
C SER A 143 -2.30 -8.86 6.22
N TYR A 144 -2.55 -10.05 6.77
CA TYR A 144 -2.03 -10.46 8.07
C TYR A 144 -0.51 -10.65 8.00
N ARG A 145 0.23 -10.11 8.99
CA ARG A 145 1.68 -10.28 9.07
C ARG A 145 2.02 -11.58 9.80
N ILE A 146 2.81 -12.44 9.14
CA ILE A 146 3.24 -13.73 9.67
C ILE A 146 4.39 -13.54 10.68
N SER A 147 5.32 -12.61 10.41
CA SER A 147 6.49 -12.35 11.25
C SER A 147 6.13 -11.61 12.54
N ASP A 148 7.03 -11.69 13.53
CA ASP A 148 6.91 -10.98 14.81
C ASP A 148 7.46 -9.55 14.77
N ASP A 149 7.89 -9.05 13.59
CA ASP A 149 8.34 -7.68 13.44
C ASP A 149 7.21 -6.70 13.81
N LYS A 150 7.48 -5.78 14.74
CA LYS A 150 6.51 -4.80 15.26
C LYS A 150 6.48 -3.49 14.45
N ASN A 151 7.39 -3.29 13.51
CA ASN A 151 7.41 -2.11 12.67
C ASN A 151 6.13 -2.05 11.85
N ARG A 152 5.57 -0.85 11.67
CA ARG A 152 4.33 -0.69 10.89
C ARG A 152 4.49 -1.14 9.45
N ILE A 153 5.65 -0.88 8.86
CA ILE A 153 6.01 -1.23 7.49
C ILE A 153 7.12 -2.27 7.55
N GLN A 154 6.92 -3.39 6.89
CA GLN A 154 7.93 -4.39 6.62
C GLN A 154 7.87 -4.68 5.12
N LEU A 155 8.98 -4.46 4.43
CA LEU A 155 9.11 -4.83 3.03
C LEU A 155 9.15 -6.36 2.93
N GLY A 156 8.35 -6.93 2.06
CA GLY A 156 8.23 -8.36 1.86
C GLY A 156 6.95 -8.72 1.10
N ALA A 157 6.90 -9.93 0.57
CA ALA A 157 5.74 -10.46 -0.14
C ALA A 157 5.16 -11.67 0.59
N ASN A 158 5.07 -12.82 -0.07
CA ASN A 158 4.46 -14.05 0.46
C ASN A 158 5.09 -14.59 1.75
N GLU A 159 6.35 -14.25 2.01
CA GLU A 159 7.10 -14.71 3.19
C GLU A 159 6.71 -13.95 4.46
N ALA A 160 6.25 -12.69 4.30
CA ALA A 160 5.96 -11.80 5.42
C ALA A 160 4.46 -11.61 5.67
N TYR A 161 3.61 -11.84 4.67
CA TYR A 161 2.18 -11.53 4.74
C TYR A 161 1.31 -12.64 4.15
N MET A 162 0.12 -12.79 4.75
CA MET A 162 -0.92 -13.73 4.33
C MET A 162 -2.24 -12.98 4.16
N PRO A 163 -2.94 -13.11 3.01
CA PRO A 163 -4.27 -12.51 2.85
C PRO A 163 -5.30 -13.29 3.66
N LEU A 164 -6.06 -12.62 4.52
CA LEU A 164 -7.09 -13.25 5.35
C LEU A 164 -8.43 -12.50 5.27
N CYS A 165 -9.53 -13.26 5.28
CA CYS A 165 -10.86 -12.71 5.52
C CYS A 165 -11.01 -12.25 6.97
N ARG A 166 -12.07 -11.49 7.30
CA ARG A 166 -12.29 -10.95 8.66
C ARG A 166 -12.28 -12.04 9.73
N LYS A 167 -12.95 -13.17 9.49
CA LYS A 167 -13.04 -14.29 10.43
C LYS A 167 -11.63 -14.80 10.77
N HIS A 168 -10.88 -15.24 9.78
CA HIS A 168 -9.56 -15.83 9.99
C HIS A 168 -8.51 -14.83 10.48
N TYR A 169 -8.64 -13.54 10.12
CA TYR A 169 -7.82 -12.49 10.69
C TYR A 169 -8.05 -12.36 12.22
N ILE A 170 -9.31 -12.30 12.66
CA ILE A 170 -9.66 -12.20 14.09
C ILE A 170 -9.16 -13.43 14.85
N GLU A 171 -9.37 -14.63 14.32
CA GLU A 171 -8.88 -15.88 14.91
C GLU A 171 -7.35 -15.84 15.10
N LYS A 172 -6.59 -15.49 14.05
CA LYS A 172 -5.13 -15.38 14.10
C LYS A 172 -4.64 -14.31 15.07
N MET A 173 -5.30 -13.17 15.11
CA MET A 173 -4.94 -12.11 16.07
C MET A 173 -5.19 -12.52 17.52
N ASN A 174 -6.25 -13.28 17.79
CA ASN A 174 -6.53 -13.81 19.12
C ASN A 174 -5.51 -14.89 19.52
N GLU A 175 -5.17 -15.80 18.64
CA GLU A 175 -4.11 -16.81 18.87
C GLU A 175 -2.77 -16.11 19.23
N LYS A 176 -2.37 -15.11 18.45
CA LYS A 176 -1.13 -14.36 18.69
C LYS A 176 -1.14 -13.66 20.05
N ARG A 177 -2.25 -12.98 20.38
CA ARG A 177 -2.43 -12.30 21.67
C ARG A 177 -2.37 -13.27 22.86
N PHE A 178 -2.97 -14.45 22.72
CA PHE A 178 -2.94 -15.47 23.77
C PHE A 178 -1.53 -15.99 24.01
N THR A 179 -0.77 -16.25 22.95
CA THR A 179 0.64 -16.67 23.05
C THR A 179 1.51 -15.61 23.69
N GLU A 180 1.35 -14.32 23.35
CA GLU A 180 2.08 -13.21 23.97
C GLU A 180 1.79 -13.09 25.48
N LEU A 181 0.53 -13.28 25.90
CA LEU A 181 0.16 -13.26 27.31
C LEU A 181 0.76 -14.43 28.09
N GLN A 182 0.77 -15.64 27.53
CA GLN A 182 1.40 -16.81 28.15
C GLN A 182 2.92 -16.60 28.32
N THR A 183 3.60 -16.12 27.29
CA THR A 183 5.04 -15.84 27.36
C THR A 183 5.35 -14.80 28.44
N THR A 184 4.59 -13.71 28.47
CA THR A 184 4.75 -12.66 29.49
C THR A 184 4.54 -13.19 30.92
N TYR A 185 3.55 -14.07 31.13
CA TYR A 185 3.29 -14.70 32.44
C TYR A 185 4.46 -15.61 32.87
N LEU A 186 4.98 -16.43 31.97
CA LEU A 186 6.09 -17.32 32.23
C LEU A 186 7.36 -16.56 32.58
N ASP A 187 7.66 -15.48 31.85
CA ASP A 187 8.84 -14.64 32.11
C ASP A 187 8.77 -13.94 33.45
N LYS A 188 7.61 -13.41 33.85
CA LYS A 188 7.39 -12.83 35.17
C LYS A 188 7.59 -13.83 36.31
N ASN A 189 7.18 -15.08 36.11
CA ASN A 189 7.35 -16.13 37.12
C ASN A 189 8.79 -16.63 37.21
N ARG A 190 9.53 -16.67 36.07
CA ARG A 190 10.98 -16.96 36.09
C ARG A 190 11.77 -15.87 36.79
N ALA A 191 11.47 -14.60 36.54
CA ALA A 191 12.11 -13.48 37.22
C ALA A 191 11.92 -13.54 38.75
N LYS A 192 10.73 -13.87 39.24
CA LYS A 192 10.46 -14.04 40.68
C LYS A 192 11.21 -15.21 41.33
N LYS A 193 11.49 -16.31 40.61
CA LYS A 193 12.24 -17.44 41.12
C LYS A 193 13.74 -17.17 41.21
N ASN A 194 14.27 -16.26 40.41
CA ASN A 194 15.70 -15.89 40.43
C ASN A 194 16.04 -14.76 41.42
N THR A 195 15.06 -14.27 42.19
CA THR A 195 15.21 -13.18 43.15
C THR A 195 15.14 -13.70 44.62
N ILE A 196 15.10 -15.02 44.79
CA ILE A 196 15.23 -15.73 46.07
C ILE A 196 16.57 -16.47 46.08
#